data_ea124142cae0d691566a1b541e451def
#
_entry.id   ea124142cae0d691566a1b541e451def
#
_cell.length_a   1.000
_cell.length_b   1.000
_cell.length_c   1.000
_cell.angle_alpha   90.00
_cell.angle_beta   90.00
_cell.angle_gamma   90.00
#
_symmetry.space_group_name_H-M   'P 1'
#
loop_
_entity.id
_entity.type
_entity.pdbx_description
1 polymer ?
#
loop_
_entity_poly.entity_id
_entity_poly.type
_entity_poly.pdbx_seq_one_letter_code
_entity_poly.pdbx_strand_id
1 'polypeptide(L)'
;MKQYALLFACLFFLCVGSKAQEQPTRWTLRACLDYALEHNIQVKKSKVSHLSGIEDTKQAKAQLFPSLSASVTQGFVNYPSSDAATNNSYSGNYALNAKWTLFDGGQRVQAIKQQEIQNTVDELGIEQNEDDIQISLIQTYMQVLYAMESVRINQNTVEVSTAQRDRAGELLRAGSISKVDLAQLESQLSTDKYQLVVAQTNLDNYKLQLKQLLELDITEEIELVMPELTEKDILTPLPSKQTIYNTSLAVMPQIKSSELAVAIAELEKKKAKGAFLPSLSMNAGLGTGHLSGTDYAFGSQIWNSFNESVGLTISIPIFSNRQYKTAYNKAKYAITTSQLELLNTQKQLLQTVEGIYLDATSSQTQYTSATERLSYVKESYNLIDEQFSLGMKNTLELLTEKNNYLTAQQEQLQAKYMALMSVQLLNVYQKKPVAENY
;
A
#
# COMPACT_ATOMS: atom_id res chain seq x y z
N MET A 1 41.05 25.27 30.01
CA MET A 1 41.30 23.94 29.43
C MET A 1 40.35 22.83 29.90
N LYS A 2 39.58 22.99 30.99
CA LYS A 2 38.60 21.97 31.44
C LYS A 2 37.25 22.00 30.72
N GLN A 3 36.87 23.06 30.02
CA GLN A 3 35.60 23.17 29.29
C GLN A 3 35.63 22.56 27.88
N TYR A 4 36.81 22.42 27.25
CA TYR A 4 36.93 21.77 25.93
C TYR A 4 37.02 20.25 25.99
N ALA A 5 37.37 19.68 27.14
CA ALA A 5 37.40 18.23 27.37
C ALA A 5 35.99 17.62 27.47
N LEU A 6 35.00 18.40 27.92
CA LEU A 6 33.61 17.92 28.01
C LEU A 6 32.88 17.94 26.63
N LEU A 7 33.25 18.86 25.73
CA LEU A 7 32.71 18.94 24.36
C LEU A 7 33.26 17.81 23.47
N PHE A 8 34.49 17.36 23.70
CA PHE A 8 35.11 16.25 22.96
C PHE A 8 34.60 14.86 23.43
N ALA A 9 34.20 14.73 24.69
CA ALA A 9 33.60 13.51 25.22
C ALA A 9 32.14 13.29 24.72
N CYS A 10 31.39 14.35 24.46
CA CYS A 10 30.05 14.25 23.86
C CYS A 10 30.05 13.89 22.37
N LEU A 11 31.13 14.22 21.62
CA LEU A 11 31.23 13.84 20.21
C LEU A 11 31.60 12.36 20.00
N PHE A 12 32.19 11.70 21.00
CA PHE A 12 32.62 10.31 20.89
C PHE A 12 31.54 9.30 21.27
N PHE A 13 30.40 9.77 21.85
CA PHE A 13 29.30 8.88 22.26
C PHE A 13 28.14 8.82 21.24
N LEU A 14 28.24 9.51 20.10
CA LEU A 14 27.25 9.47 19.00
C LEU A 14 27.55 8.43 17.92
N CYS A 15 28.61 7.63 18.08
CA CYS A 15 28.78 6.38 17.35
C CYS A 15 28.11 5.20 18.10
N VAL A 16 26.85 5.35 18.54
CA VAL A 16 26.00 4.21 18.83
C VAL A 16 25.67 3.60 17.48
N GLY A 17 26.29 2.44 17.23
CA GLY A 17 26.18 1.69 16.02
C GLY A 17 24.74 1.58 15.55
N SER A 18 24.44 2.13 14.40
CA SER A 18 23.44 1.58 13.54
C SER A 18 23.84 0.11 13.36
N LYS A 19 23.15 -0.81 14.04
CA LYS A 19 23.14 -2.20 13.62
C LYS A 19 22.66 -2.13 12.17
N ALA A 20 23.58 -2.23 11.23
CA ALA A 20 23.22 -2.62 9.88
C ALA A 20 22.50 -3.96 10.09
N GLN A 21 21.18 -3.96 9.89
CA GLN A 21 20.39 -5.17 9.97
C GLN A 21 20.96 -6.06 8.88
N GLU A 22 21.56 -7.19 9.27
CA GLU A 22 22.13 -8.13 8.31
C GLU A 22 20.98 -8.55 7.38
N GLN A 23 21.10 -8.15 6.12
CA GLN A 23 20.17 -8.61 5.10
C GLN A 23 20.27 -10.14 5.01
N PRO A 24 19.15 -10.83 4.85
CA PRO A 24 19.19 -12.27 4.69
C PRO A 24 20.02 -12.62 3.45
N THR A 25 21.06 -13.40 3.62
CA THR A 25 21.90 -13.91 2.52
C THR A 25 21.14 -14.80 1.56
N ARG A 26 19.98 -15.34 1.96
CA ARG A 26 19.07 -16.15 1.18
C ARG A 26 17.64 -15.69 1.40
N TRP A 27 16.93 -15.38 0.33
CA TRP A 27 15.60 -14.83 0.36
C TRP A 27 14.54 -15.93 0.17
N THR A 28 13.87 -16.29 1.28
CA THR A 28 12.63 -17.07 1.26
C THR A 28 11.43 -16.13 1.20
N LEU A 29 10.25 -16.61 0.84
CA LEU A 29 9.02 -15.81 0.83
C LEU A 29 8.77 -15.17 2.20
N ARG A 30 8.99 -15.91 3.29
CA ARG A 30 8.83 -15.41 4.66
C ARG A 30 9.80 -14.27 4.96
N ALA A 31 11.08 -14.46 4.63
CA ALA A 31 12.10 -13.41 4.82
C ALA A 31 11.76 -12.15 4.01
N CYS A 32 11.28 -12.31 2.77
CA CYS A 32 10.83 -11.20 1.95
C CYS A 32 9.65 -10.46 2.58
N LEU A 33 8.65 -11.18 3.12
CA LEU A 33 7.49 -10.60 3.78
C LEU A 33 7.90 -9.80 5.02
N ASP A 34 8.67 -10.40 5.91
CA ASP A 34 9.09 -9.76 7.15
C ASP A 34 9.94 -8.50 6.87
N TYR A 35 10.84 -8.57 5.90
CA TYR A 35 11.66 -7.43 5.48
C TYR A 35 10.82 -6.32 4.83
N ALA A 36 9.91 -6.66 3.91
CA ALA A 36 9.07 -5.69 3.24
C ALA A 36 8.17 -4.93 4.22
N LEU A 37 7.54 -5.61 5.19
CA LEU A 37 6.67 -4.97 6.18
C LEU A 37 7.43 -3.96 7.07
N GLU A 38 8.72 -4.16 7.29
CA GLU A 38 9.56 -3.26 8.06
C GLU A 38 10.09 -2.08 7.21
N HIS A 39 10.44 -2.33 5.95
CA HIS A 39 11.20 -1.38 5.14
C HIS A 39 10.37 -0.64 4.10
N ASN A 40 9.23 -1.18 3.67
CA ASN A 40 8.43 -0.61 2.59
C ASN A 40 7.97 0.82 2.88
N ILE A 41 8.17 1.70 1.90
CA ILE A 41 7.86 3.14 2.00
C ILE A 41 6.36 3.38 2.18
N GLN A 42 5.47 2.60 1.55
CA GLN A 42 4.02 2.82 1.68
C GLN A 42 3.53 2.51 3.10
N VAL A 43 4.04 1.43 3.70
CA VAL A 43 3.76 1.09 5.10
C VAL A 43 4.30 2.18 6.05
N LYS A 44 5.51 2.68 5.81
CA LYS A 44 6.08 3.80 6.58
C LYS A 44 5.25 5.08 6.43
N LYS A 45 4.78 5.41 5.23
CA LYS A 45 3.90 6.57 4.98
C LYS A 45 2.57 6.46 5.72
N SER A 46 1.93 5.29 5.72
CA SER A 46 0.67 5.10 6.45
C SER A 46 0.87 5.22 7.97
N LYS A 47 1.98 4.72 8.51
CA LYS A 47 2.35 4.92 9.93
C LYS A 47 2.54 6.40 10.29
N VAL A 48 3.21 7.17 9.42
CA VAL A 48 3.35 8.63 9.61
C VAL A 48 2.01 9.35 9.49
N SER A 49 1.13 8.93 8.56
CA SER A 49 -0.23 9.49 8.45
C SER A 49 -1.05 9.26 9.71
N HIS A 50 -0.99 8.04 10.29
CA HIS A 50 -1.64 7.73 11.56
C HIS A 50 -1.11 8.61 12.71
N LEU A 51 0.21 8.83 12.80
CA LEU A 51 0.78 9.77 13.79
C LEU A 51 0.25 11.18 13.62
N SER A 52 0.06 11.66 12.37
CA SER A 52 -0.59 12.95 12.11
C SER A 52 -2.03 12.98 12.63
N GLY A 53 -2.81 11.92 12.40
CA GLY A 53 -4.18 11.79 12.91
C GLY A 53 -4.27 11.80 14.45
N ILE A 54 -3.23 11.28 15.14
CA ILE A 54 -3.13 11.40 16.60
C ILE A 54 -2.99 12.86 17.03
N GLU A 55 -2.20 13.68 16.32
CA GLU A 55 -2.09 15.11 16.60
C GLU A 55 -3.41 15.85 16.34
N ASP A 56 -4.14 15.49 15.26
CA ASP A 56 -5.47 16.04 14.98
C ASP A 56 -6.47 15.74 16.13
N THR A 57 -6.37 14.54 16.73
CA THR A 57 -7.17 14.19 17.91
C THR A 57 -6.79 15.04 19.14
N LYS A 58 -5.51 15.29 19.36
CA LYS A 58 -5.05 16.18 20.42
C LYS A 58 -5.56 17.59 20.19
N GLN A 59 -5.49 18.08 18.95
CA GLN A 59 -6.03 19.38 18.57
C GLN A 59 -7.54 19.47 18.81
N ALA A 60 -8.32 18.46 18.40
CA ALA A 60 -9.76 18.41 18.63
C ALA A 60 -10.10 18.46 20.12
N LYS A 61 -9.35 17.76 20.98
CA LYS A 61 -9.50 17.81 22.44
C LYS A 61 -9.09 19.18 23.02
N ALA A 62 -8.03 19.77 22.48
CA ALA A 62 -7.58 21.10 22.89
C ALA A 62 -8.61 22.22 22.60
N GLN A 63 -9.47 22.04 21.58
CA GLN A 63 -10.56 22.98 21.28
C GLN A 63 -11.63 23.08 22.41
N LEU A 64 -11.61 22.19 23.40
CA LEU A 64 -12.45 22.32 24.60
C LEU A 64 -11.95 23.39 25.57
N PHE A 65 -10.70 23.79 25.47
CA PHE A 65 -10.06 24.80 26.31
C PHE A 65 -10.12 26.19 25.66
N PRO A 66 -9.90 27.27 26.45
CA PRO A 66 -9.87 28.62 25.92
C PRO A 66 -8.65 28.82 25.01
N SER A 67 -8.83 29.60 23.93
CA SER A 67 -7.72 30.14 23.12
C SER A 67 -7.30 31.50 23.70
N LEU A 68 -5.99 31.77 23.71
CA LEU A 68 -5.38 33.03 24.10
C LEU A 68 -4.57 33.58 22.92
N SER A 69 -4.81 34.86 22.60
CA SER A 69 -4.09 35.56 21.53
C SER A 69 -3.70 36.96 21.98
N ALA A 70 -2.48 37.38 21.60
CA ALA A 70 -2.03 38.76 21.73
C ALA A 70 -2.02 39.44 20.38
N SER A 71 -2.45 40.67 20.30
CA SER A 71 -2.38 41.48 19.07
C SER A 71 -1.77 42.84 19.37
N VAL A 72 -0.89 43.26 18.44
CA VAL A 72 -0.28 44.60 18.40
C VAL A 72 -0.62 45.19 17.06
N THR A 73 -1.37 46.25 17.03
CA THR A 73 -1.75 46.93 15.80
C THR A 73 -1.20 48.36 15.85
N GLN A 74 -0.44 48.74 14.82
CA GLN A 74 0.06 50.10 14.63
C GLN A 74 -0.56 50.63 13.34
N GLY A 75 -1.17 51.83 13.45
CA GLY A 75 -1.85 52.46 12.31
C GLY A 75 -1.30 53.85 12.08
N PHE A 76 -1.10 54.25 10.82
CA PHE A 76 -0.85 55.62 10.42
C PHE A 76 -1.95 55.99 9.41
N VAL A 77 -2.59 57.12 9.70
CA VAL A 77 -3.64 57.68 8.83
C VAL A 77 -3.25 59.12 8.49
N ASN A 78 -3.22 59.44 7.19
CA ASN A 78 -3.07 60.78 6.67
C ASN A 78 -4.43 61.30 6.23
N TYR A 79 -4.76 62.52 6.67
CA TYR A 79 -5.99 63.23 6.30
C TYR A 79 -5.58 64.36 5.35
N PRO A 80 -5.73 64.22 4.02
CA PRO A 80 -5.28 65.27 3.06
C PRO A 80 -6.21 66.52 3.06
N SER A 81 -7.33 66.51 3.79
CA SER A 81 -8.21 67.67 3.87
C SER A 81 -7.65 68.76 4.79
N SER A 82 -7.73 70.01 4.37
CA SER A 82 -7.32 71.20 5.17
C SER A 82 -8.16 71.47 6.43
N ASP A 83 -9.36 70.85 6.48
CA ASP A 83 -10.30 70.98 7.59
C ASP A 83 -10.12 69.96 8.68
N ALA A 84 -9.19 69.02 8.54
CA ALA A 84 -8.86 68.04 9.54
C ALA A 84 -8.13 68.67 10.70
N ALA A 85 -8.52 68.36 11.93
CA ALA A 85 -7.88 68.86 13.14
C ALA A 85 -6.39 68.47 13.26
N THR A 86 -5.99 67.38 12.61
CA THR A 86 -4.62 66.89 12.45
C THR A 86 -4.45 66.23 11.08
N ASN A 87 -3.42 66.63 10.35
CA ASN A 87 -3.13 66.08 8.99
C ASN A 87 -2.66 64.61 9.05
N ASN A 88 -2.05 64.19 10.13
CA ASN A 88 -1.49 62.85 10.32
C ASN A 88 -1.90 62.31 11.71
N SER A 89 -2.32 61.08 11.76
CA SER A 89 -2.62 60.40 13.00
C SER A 89 -1.86 59.05 13.05
N TYR A 90 -1.14 58.83 14.13
CA TYR A 90 -0.49 57.59 14.45
C TYR A 90 -1.16 56.95 15.68
N SER A 91 -1.57 55.72 15.57
CA SER A 91 -2.27 54.99 16.63
C SER A 91 -1.67 53.61 16.87
N GLY A 92 -1.65 53.17 18.09
CA GLY A 92 -1.30 51.81 18.50
C GLY A 92 -2.34 51.22 19.39
N ASN A 93 -2.72 49.98 19.09
CA ASN A 93 -3.59 49.17 19.92
C ASN A 93 -2.88 47.91 20.34
N TYR A 94 -2.93 47.59 21.61
CA TYR A 94 -2.34 46.40 22.24
C TYR A 94 -3.43 45.66 22.94
N ALA A 95 -3.66 44.36 22.56
CA ALA A 95 -4.72 43.58 23.17
C ALA A 95 -4.28 42.17 23.46
N LEU A 96 -4.73 41.63 24.57
CA LEU A 96 -4.69 40.22 24.92
C LEU A 96 -6.11 39.71 24.98
N ASN A 97 -6.46 38.74 24.14
CA ASN A 97 -7.83 38.22 24.03
C ASN A 97 -7.89 36.75 24.37
N ALA A 98 -8.78 36.36 25.22
CA ALA A 98 -9.13 34.97 25.49
C ALA A 98 -10.56 34.69 25.00
N LYS A 99 -10.72 33.58 24.27
CA LYS A 99 -12.04 33.12 23.82
C LYS A 99 -12.25 31.68 24.22
N TRP A 100 -13.36 31.41 24.87
CA TRP A 100 -13.73 30.07 25.31
C TRP A 100 -15.18 29.76 24.93
N THR A 101 -15.39 28.76 24.15
CA THR A 101 -16.72 28.23 23.87
C THR A 101 -17.07 27.24 24.97
N LEU A 102 -18.01 27.61 25.85
CA LEU A 102 -18.44 26.77 26.95
C LEU A 102 -19.43 25.69 26.50
N PHE A 103 -20.33 26.03 25.59
CA PHE A 103 -21.31 25.11 25.02
C PHE A 103 -21.60 25.45 23.56
N ASP A 104 -21.72 24.45 22.71
CA ASP A 104 -21.95 24.56 21.25
C ASP A 104 -22.98 23.55 20.75
N GLY A 105 -23.92 23.14 21.59
CA GLY A 105 -24.86 22.07 21.26
C GLY A 105 -24.21 20.68 21.21
N GLY A 106 -23.00 20.51 21.75
CA GLY A 106 -22.26 19.26 21.79
C GLY A 106 -21.49 18.96 20.51
N GLN A 107 -21.36 19.91 19.58
CA GLN A 107 -20.71 19.71 18.28
C GLN A 107 -19.23 19.31 18.43
N ARG A 108 -18.46 19.97 19.32
CA ARG A 108 -17.06 19.66 19.61
C ARG A 108 -16.87 18.25 20.18
N VAL A 109 -17.79 17.82 21.06
CA VAL A 109 -17.75 16.46 21.60
C VAL A 109 -17.96 15.41 20.51
N GLN A 110 -18.89 15.67 19.56
CA GLN A 110 -19.07 14.76 18.42
C GLN A 110 -17.86 14.79 17.47
N ALA A 111 -17.25 15.97 17.27
CA ALA A 111 -16.04 16.10 16.45
C ALA A 111 -14.85 15.32 17.04
N ILE A 112 -14.67 15.36 18.37
CA ILE A 112 -13.64 14.55 19.05
C ILE A 112 -13.88 13.06 18.82
N LYS A 113 -15.12 12.59 19.00
CA LYS A 113 -15.47 11.19 18.76
C LYS A 113 -15.26 10.77 17.30
N GLN A 114 -15.56 11.65 16.35
CA GLN A 114 -15.27 11.42 14.93
C GLN A 114 -13.77 11.25 14.69
N GLN A 115 -12.96 12.13 15.31
CA GLN A 115 -11.51 12.07 15.14
C GLN A 115 -10.89 10.82 15.79
N GLU A 116 -11.44 10.39 16.94
CA GLU A 116 -11.02 9.13 17.60
C GLU A 116 -11.32 7.91 16.71
N ILE A 117 -12.50 7.87 16.08
CA ILE A 117 -12.83 6.80 15.12
C ILE A 117 -11.96 6.91 13.87
N GLN A 118 -11.69 8.13 13.38
CA GLN A 118 -10.81 8.34 12.23
C GLN A 118 -9.41 7.79 12.49
N ASN A 119 -8.86 7.97 13.69
CA ASN A 119 -7.58 7.36 14.06
C ASN A 119 -7.59 5.83 14.00
N THR A 120 -8.71 5.20 14.36
CA THR A 120 -8.86 3.75 14.21
C THR A 120 -8.93 3.36 12.72
N VAL A 121 -9.59 4.18 11.89
CA VAL A 121 -9.59 3.97 10.43
C VAL A 121 -8.17 4.11 9.85
N ASP A 122 -7.39 5.09 10.32
CA ASP A 122 -6.01 5.28 9.88
C ASP A 122 -5.10 4.11 10.31
N GLU A 123 -5.32 3.54 11.51
CA GLU A 123 -4.65 2.31 11.97
C GLU A 123 -5.00 1.10 11.09
N LEU A 124 -6.28 0.89 10.78
CA LEU A 124 -6.73 -0.14 9.82
C LEU A 124 -6.16 0.10 8.41
N GLY A 125 -5.90 1.35 8.05
CA GLY A 125 -5.22 1.72 6.81
C GLY A 125 -3.76 1.23 6.75
N ILE A 126 -3.07 1.17 7.90
CA ILE A 126 -1.74 0.53 7.97
C ILE A 126 -1.87 -0.97 7.67
N GLU A 127 -2.79 -1.66 8.36
CA GLU A 127 -3.03 -3.10 8.14
C GLU A 127 -3.41 -3.41 6.69
N GLN A 128 -4.23 -2.54 6.06
CA GLN A 128 -4.60 -2.71 4.66
C GLN A 128 -3.38 -2.57 3.73
N ASN A 129 -2.52 -1.57 3.94
CA ASN A 129 -1.29 -1.42 3.16
C ASN A 129 -0.33 -2.60 3.37
N GLU A 130 -0.25 -3.15 4.58
CA GLU A 130 0.53 -4.35 4.87
C GLU A 130 -0.03 -5.57 4.10
N ASP A 131 -1.34 -5.74 4.03
CA ASP A 131 -1.99 -6.79 3.22
C ASP A 131 -1.72 -6.62 1.72
N ASP A 132 -1.83 -5.40 1.20
CA ASP A 132 -1.59 -5.09 -0.21
C ASP A 132 -0.13 -5.39 -0.62
N ILE A 133 0.82 -5.08 0.26
CA ILE A 133 2.23 -5.42 0.06
C ILE A 133 2.46 -6.94 0.12
N GLN A 134 1.83 -7.64 1.07
CA GLN A 134 1.90 -9.10 1.15
C GLN A 134 1.36 -9.76 -0.13
N ILE A 135 0.21 -9.31 -0.64
CA ILE A 135 -0.38 -9.81 -1.89
C ILE A 135 0.57 -9.59 -3.07
N SER A 136 1.08 -8.36 -3.23
CA SER A 136 1.98 -8.00 -4.31
C SER A 136 3.28 -8.80 -4.26
N LEU A 137 3.82 -9.00 -3.05
CA LEU A 137 5.04 -9.74 -2.82
C LEU A 137 4.88 -11.24 -3.11
N ILE A 138 3.77 -11.87 -2.67
CA ILE A 138 3.46 -13.27 -3.00
C ILE A 138 3.39 -13.45 -4.52
N GLN A 139 2.67 -12.56 -5.22
CA GLN A 139 2.53 -12.63 -6.67
C GLN A 139 3.89 -12.51 -7.37
N THR A 140 4.68 -11.50 -7.01
CA THR A 140 5.99 -11.27 -7.64
C THR A 140 6.98 -12.40 -7.30
N TYR A 141 6.99 -12.89 -6.06
CA TYR A 141 7.85 -14.00 -5.64
C TYR A 141 7.55 -15.27 -6.44
N MET A 142 6.27 -15.62 -6.59
CA MET A 142 5.84 -16.79 -7.39
C MET A 142 6.20 -16.63 -8.87
N GLN A 143 6.13 -15.41 -9.42
CA GLN A 143 6.59 -15.11 -10.79
C GLN A 143 8.10 -15.29 -10.93
N VAL A 144 8.91 -14.92 -9.93
CA VAL A 144 10.37 -15.17 -9.96
C VAL A 144 10.66 -16.66 -9.92
N LEU A 145 9.99 -17.43 -9.06
CA LEU A 145 10.18 -18.90 -9.01
C LEU A 145 9.79 -19.57 -10.34
N TYR A 146 8.66 -19.17 -10.92
CA TYR A 146 8.24 -19.61 -12.25
C TYR A 146 9.30 -19.30 -13.31
N ALA A 147 9.83 -18.08 -13.33
CA ALA A 147 10.83 -17.67 -14.29
C ALA A 147 12.17 -18.40 -14.09
N MET A 148 12.58 -18.69 -12.87
CA MET A 148 13.78 -19.50 -12.56
C MET A 148 13.66 -20.92 -13.13
N GLU A 149 12.51 -21.59 -12.93
CA GLU A 149 12.28 -22.91 -13.52
C GLU A 149 12.18 -22.85 -15.05
N SER A 150 11.55 -21.79 -15.60
CA SER A 150 11.47 -21.56 -17.04
C SER A 150 12.86 -21.39 -17.69
N VAL A 151 13.76 -20.63 -17.06
CA VAL A 151 15.15 -20.53 -17.52
C VAL A 151 15.84 -21.89 -17.55
N ARG A 152 15.67 -22.70 -16.49
CA ARG A 152 16.23 -24.06 -16.43
C ARG A 152 15.71 -24.97 -17.52
N ILE A 153 14.41 -24.92 -17.83
CA ILE A 153 13.81 -25.66 -18.94
C ILE A 153 14.42 -25.24 -20.28
N ASN A 154 14.54 -23.93 -20.52
CA ASN A 154 15.12 -23.41 -21.76
C ASN A 154 16.60 -23.71 -21.88
N GLN A 155 17.39 -23.72 -20.80
CA GLN A 155 18.79 -24.16 -20.81
C GLN A 155 18.92 -25.61 -21.23
N ASN A 156 18.19 -26.53 -20.62
CA ASN A 156 18.16 -27.93 -21.01
C ASN A 156 17.72 -28.11 -22.47
N THR A 157 16.76 -27.30 -22.93
CA THR A 157 16.29 -27.33 -24.32
C THR A 157 17.42 -26.95 -25.29
N VAL A 158 18.22 -25.93 -25.00
CA VAL A 158 19.37 -25.53 -25.83
C VAL A 158 20.43 -26.62 -25.83
N GLU A 159 20.70 -27.28 -24.70
CA GLU A 159 21.66 -28.40 -24.62
C GLU A 159 21.21 -29.56 -25.50
N VAL A 160 19.94 -29.98 -25.40
CA VAL A 160 19.36 -31.04 -26.23
C VAL A 160 19.39 -30.68 -27.70
N SER A 161 19.01 -29.46 -28.09
CA SER A 161 19.03 -28.99 -29.47
C SER A 161 20.43 -28.95 -30.04
N THR A 162 21.44 -28.62 -29.23
CA THR A 162 22.83 -28.63 -29.62
C THR A 162 23.28 -30.05 -29.94
N ALA A 163 22.98 -31.02 -29.07
CA ALA A 163 23.29 -32.43 -29.28
C ALA A 163 22.57 -32.99 -30.52
N GLN A 164 21.31 -32.64 -30.75
CA GLN A 164 20.54 -33.06 -31.94
C GLN A 164 21.14 -32.48 -33.23
N ARG A 165 21.51 -31.20 -33.25
CA ARG A 165 22.18 -30.56 -34.40
C ARG A 165 23.52 -31.22 -34.68
N ASP A 166 24.34 -31.52 -33.66
CA ASP A 166 25.62 -32.17 -33.82
C ASP A 166 25.47 -33.61 -34.39
N ARG A 167 24.49 -34.35 -33.87
CA ARG A 167 24.14 -35.68 -34.40
C ARG A 167 23.68 -35.62 -35.84
N ALA A 168 22.84 -34.65 -36.20
CA ALA A 168 22.41 -34.45 -37.59
C ALA A 168 23.58 -34.12 -38.52
N GLY A 169 24.56 -33.36 -38.05
CA GLY A 169 25.80 -33.11 -38.79
C GLY A 169 26.58 -34.38 -39.11
N GLU A 170 26.58 -35.36 -38.20
CA GLU A 170 27.18 -36.70 -38.44
C GLU A 170 26.37 -37.53 -39.44
N LEU A 171 25.04 -37.55 -39.30
CA LEU A 171 24.13 -38.24 -40.21
C LEU A 171 24.19 -37.67 -41.62
N LEU A 172 24.32 -36.36 -41.78
CA LEU A 172 24.53 -35.74 -43.09
C LEU A 172 25.85 -36.18 -43.72
N ARG A 173 26.95 -36.24 -42.95
CA ARG A 173 28.25 -36.76 -43.43
C ARG A 173 28.18 -38.21 -43.85
N ALA A 174 27.37 -39.01 -43.19
CA ALA A 174 27.07 -40.39 -43.56
C ALA A 174 26.08 -40.54 -44.72
N GLY A 175 25.49 -39.44 -45.22
CA GLY A 175 24.50 -39.45 -46.29
C GLY A 175 23.10 -39.91 -45.88
N SER A 176 22.82 -39.99 -44.57
CA SER A 176 21.56 -40.53 -44.04
C SER A 176 20.46 -39.48 -43.96
N ILE A 177 20.78 -38.17 -43.94
CA ILE A 177 19.83 -37.06 -43.97
C ILE A 177 20.22 -36.00 -45.01
N SER A 178 19.29 -35.11 -45.34
CA SER A 178 19.48 -34.02 -46.28
C SER A 178 20.10 -32.77 -45.63
N LYS A 179 20.65 -31.84 -46.44
CA LYS A 179 21.06 -30.51 -45.98
C LYS A 179 19.90 -29.70 -45.45
N VAL A 180 18.67 -29.96 -45.93
CA VAL A 180 17.45 -29.29 -45.44
C VAL A 180 17.16 -29.70 -44.02
N ASP A 181 17.29 -30.98 -43.67
CA ASP A 181 17.08 -31.48 -42.30
C ASP A 181 18.07 -30.84 -41.31
N LEU A 182 19.36 -30.75 -41.67
CA LEU A 182 20.34 -30.07 -40.83
C LEU A 182 20.01 -28.59 -40.67
N ALA A 183 19.63 -27.88 -41.74
CA ALA A 183 19.27 -26.47 -41.68
C ALA A 183 18.03 -26.23 -40.79
N GLN A 184 17.05 -27.14 -40.76
CA GLN A 184 15.90 -27.08 -39.87
C GLN A 184 16.33 -27.21 -38.40
N LEU A 185 17.23 -28.11 -38.04
CA LEU A 185 17.74 -28.27 -36.67
C LEU A 185 18.63 -27.10 -36.25
N GLU A 186 19.41 -26.50 -37.14
CA GLU A 186 20.16 -25.27 -36.87
C GLU A 186 19.23 -24.08 -36.62
N SER A 187 18.14 -23.95 -37.39
CA SER A 187 17.11 -22.95 -37.19
C SER A 187 16.42 -23.13 -35.83
N GLN A 188 16.07 -24.38 -35.47
CA GLN A 188 15.48 -24.69 -34.18
C GLN A 188 16.40 -24.34 -33.01
N LEU A 189 17.69 -24.72 -33.09
CA LEU A 189 18.69 -24.35 -32.09
C LEU A 189 18.78 -22.83 -31.90
N SER A 190 18.73 -22.08 -33.00
CA SER A 190 18.75 -20.61 -32.94
C SER A 190 17.48 -20.05 -32.25
N THR A 191 16.32 -20.65 -32.52
CA THR A 191 15.06 -20.33 -31.85
C THR A 191 15.12 -20.63 -30.35
N ASP A 192 15.64 -21.78 -29.96
CA ASP A 192 15.76 -22.19 -28.57
C ASP A 192 16.73 -21.28 -27.79
N LYS A 193 17.86 -20.89 -28.42
CA LYS A 193 18.76 -19.87 -27.82
C LYS A 193 18.08 -18.51 -27.61
N TYR A 194 17.28 -18.08 -28.59
CA TYR A 194 16.50 -16.85 -28.44
C TYR A 194 15.50 -16.95 -27.28
N GLN A 195 14.77 -18.08 -27.15
CA GLN A 195 13.84 -18.30 -26.06
C GLN A 195 14.55 -18.33 -24.69
N LEU A 196 15.76 -18.86 -24.61
CA LEU A 196 16.56 -18.79 -23.38
C LEU A 196 16.88 -17.36 -22.99
N VAL A 197 17.28 -16.50 -23.93
CA VAL A 197 17.54 -15.08 -23.66
C VAL A 197 16.27 -14.38 -23.19
N VAL A 198 15.12 -14.65 -23.81
CA VAL A 198 13.81 -14.10 -23.37
C VAL A 198 13.48 -14.56 -21.95
N ALA A 199 13.67 -15.83 -21.62
CA ALA A 199 13.41 -16.35 -20.28
C ALA A 199 14.33 -15.70 -19.22
N GLN A 200 15.61 -15.50 -19.53
CA GLN A 200 16.57 -14.80 -18.66
C GLN A 200 16.14 -13.34 -18.43
N THR A 201 15.77 -12.63 -19.50
CA THR A 201 15.30 -11.25 -19.40
C THR A 201 14.03 -11.13 -18.53
N ASN A 202 13.10 -12.08 -18.66
CA ASN A 202 11.90 -12.12 -17.84
C ASN A 202 12.24 -12.36 -16.36
N LEU A 203 13.18 -13.27 -16.07
CA LEU A 203 13.66 -13.51 -14.70
C LEU A 203 14.27 -12.25 -14.10
N ASP A 204 15.11 -11.55 -14.85
CA ASP A 204 15.74 -10.31 -14.39
C ASP A 204 14.71 -9.21 -14.13
N ASN A 205 13.67 -9.10 -14.98
CA ASN A 205 12.58 -8.17 -14.79
C ASN A 205 11.76 -8.47 -13.52
N TYR A 206 11.43 -9.74 -13.26
CA TYR A 206 10.72 -10.10 -12.03
C TYR A 206 11.58 -9.92 -10.78
N LYS A 207 12.86 -10.21 -10.84
CA LYS A 207 13.81 -9.90 -9.76
C LYS A 207 13.89 -8.39 -9.50
N LEU A 208 13.90 -7.56 -10.54
CA LEU A 208 13.85 -6.11 -10.39
C LEU A 208 12.57 -5.64 -9.70
N GLN A 209 11.40 -6.17 -10.08
CA GLN A 209 10.14 -5.86 -9.41
C GLN A 209 10.15 -6.28 -7.93
N LEU A 210 10.71 -7.46 -7.62
CA LEU A 210 10.85 -7.92 -6.24
C LEU A 210 11.77 -7.00 -5.43
N LYS A 211 12.92 -6.58 -6.00
CA LYS A 211 13.82 -5.60 -5.38
C LYS A 211 13.12 -4.29 -5.05
N GLN A 212 12.27 -3.79 -5.96
CA GLN A 212 11.49 -2.57 -5.74
C GLN A 212 10.48 -2.73 -4.59
N LEU A 213 9.80 -3.88 -4.48
CA LEU A 213 8.88 -4.14 -3.36
C LEU A 213 9.61 -4.24 -2.01
N LEU A 214 10.84 -4.74 -2.03
CA LEU A 214 11.71 -4.85 -0.86
C LEU A 214 12.49 -3.55 -0.56
N GLU A 215 12.37 -2.52 -1.41
CA GLU A 215 13.12 -1.24 -1.28
C GLU A 215 14.63 -1.44 -1.24
N LEU A 216 15.15 -2.46 -1.95
CA LEU A 216 16.58 -2.74 -2.01
C LEU A 216 17.31 -1.82 -3.01
N ASP A 217 18.58 -1.54 -2.74
CA ASP A 217 19.41 -0.73 -3.63
C ASP A 217 19.69 -1.44 -4.96
N ILE A 218 20.04 -0.66 -5.98
CA ILE A 218 20.32 -1.18 -7.34
C ILE A 218 21.53 -2.13 -7.34
N THR A 219 22.47 -1.93 -6.44
CA THR A 219 23.72 -2.72 -6.32
C THR A 219 23.53 -4.03 -5.57
N GLU A 220 22.41 -4.22 -4.88
CA GLU A 220 22.16 -5.42 -4.11
C GLU A 220 21.65 -6.54 -5.01
N GLU A 221 22.21 -7.72 -4.87
CA GLU A 221 21.76 -8.91 -5.58
C GLU A 221 20.80 -9.74 -4.70
N ILE A 222 19.74 -10.26 -5.32
CA ILE A 222 18.80 -11.16 -4.66
C ILE A 222 19.05 -12.59 -5.13
N GLU A 223 19.41 -13.45 -4.19
CA GLU A 223 19.41 -14.89 -4.39
C GLU A 223 18.23 -15.53 -3.68
N LEU A 224 17.25 -16.02 -4.46
CA LEU A 224 16.07 -16.68 -3.91
C LEU A 224 16.37 -18.16 -3.67
N VAL A 225 15.83 -18.65 -2.56
CA VAL A 225 15.82 -20.10 -2.27
C VAL A 225 14.70 -20.75 -3.07
N MET A 226 15.05 -21.73 -3.91
CA MET A 226 14.03 -22.56 -4.56
C MET A 226 13.46 -23.53 -3.53
N PRO A 227 12.17 -23.44 -3.20
CA PRO A 227 11.56 -24.34 -2.23
C PRO A 227 11.41 -25.77 -2.79
N GLU A 228 11.55 -26.75 -1.90
CA GLU A 228 11.23 -28.15 -2.24
C GLU A 228 9.72 -28.37 -2.14
N LEU A 229 9.02 -28.17 -3.25
CA LEU A 229 7.57 -28.25 -3.35
C LEU A 229 7.13 -29.70 -3.63
N THR A 230 6.25 -30.21 -2.81
CA THR A 230 5.61 -31.52 -3.00
C THR A 230 4.26 -31.36 -3.70
N GLU A 231 3.75 -32.44 -4.27
CA GLU A 231 2.42 -32.47 -4.87
C GLU A 231 1.32 -32.10 -3.86
N LYS A 232 1.51 -32.44 -2.57
CA LYS A 232 0.59 -32.08 -1.49
C LYS A 232 0.50 -30.56 -1.27
N ASP A 233 1.60 -29.84 -1.45
CA ASP A 233 1.62 -28.38 -1.30
C ASP A 233 0.81 -27.72 -2.42
N ILE A 234 0.84 -28.30 -3.64
CA ILE A 234 0.13 -27.77 -4.82
C ILE A 234 -1.36 -28.14 -4.74
N LEU A 235 -1.68 -29.38 -4.37
CA LEU A 235 -3.05 -29.92 -4.30
C LEU A 235 -3.65 -29.82 -2.90
N THR A 236 -3.25 -28.79 -2.11
CA THR A 236 -3.81 -28.55 -0.77
C THR A 236 -5.33 -28.40 -0.86
N PRO A 237 -6.11 -29.18 -0.07
CA PRO A 237 -7.56 -29.08 -0.06
C PRO A 237 -8.02 -27.70 0.38
N LEU A 238 -8.92 -27.07 -0.40
CA LEU A 238 -9.47 -25.77 -0.09
C LEU A 238 -10.71 -25.88 0.80
N PRO A 239 -10.85 -25.01 1.83
CA PRO A 239 -12.11 -24.87 2.55
C PRO A 239 -13.24 -24.45 1.59
N SER A 240 -14.51 -24.55 2.02
CA SER A 240 -15.61 -24.07 1.17
C SER A 240 -15.48 -22.57 0.91
N LYS A 241 -15.86 -22.12 -0.30
CA LYS A 241 -15.89 -20.70 -0.69
C LYS A 241 -16.62 -19.84 0.34
N GLN A 242 -17.76 -20.32 0.85
CA GLN A 242 -18.54 -19.60 1.86
C GLN A 242 -17.77 -19.42 3.17
N THR A 243 -17.01 -20.42 3.61
CA THR A 243 -16.20 -20.34 4.83
C THR A 243 -15.10 -19.29 4.67
N ILE A 244 -14.42 -19.30 3.52
CA ILE A 244 -13.36 -18.31 3.22
C ILE A 244 -13.93 -16.91 3.23
N TYR A 245 -15.04 -16.67 2.52
CA TYR A 245 -15.68 -15.36 2.45
C TYR A 245 -16.14 -14.86 3.82
N ASN A 246 -16.80 -15.69 4.61
CA ASN A 246 -17.26 -15.31 5.95
C ASN A 246 -16.07 -14.96 6.87
N THR A 247 -14.97 -15.70 6.78
CA THR A 247 -13.75 -15.38 7.53
C THR A 247 -13.18 -14.04 7.06
N SER A 248 -13.07 -13.83 5.74
CA SER A 248 -12.56 -12.58 5.16
C SER A 248 -13.39 -11.37 5.57
N LEU A 249 -14.73 -11.48 5.58
CA LEU A 249 -15.63 -10.42 6.06
C LEU A 249 -15.34 -10.00 7.51
N ALA A 250 -14.99 -10.96 8.36
CA ALA A 250 -14.73 -10.68 9.78
C ALA A 250 -13.35 -10.06 10.05
N VAL A 251 -12.35 -10.39 9.21
CA VAL A 251 -10.96 -10.04 9.52
C VAL A 251 -10.39 -8.91 8.65
N MET A 252 -10.91 -8.69 7.43
CA MET A 252 -10.32 -7.75 6.49
C MET A 252 -10.47 -6.29 6.91
N PRO A 253 -9.36 -5.50 6.94
CA PRO A 253 -9.36 -4.12 7.41
C PRO A 253 -10.31 -3.20 6.63
N GLN A 254 -10.45 -3.38 5.30
CA GLN A 254 -11.32 -2.55 4.48
C GLN A 254 -12.80 -2.66 4.86
N ILE A 255 -13.27 -3.80 5.35
CA ILE A 255 -14.65 -3.97 5.82
C ILE A 255 -14.84 -3.20 7.12
N LYS A 256 -13.93 -3.38 8.09
CA LYS A 256 -13.97 -2.67 9.37
C LYS A 256 -13.89 -1.14 9.17
N SER A 257 -13.02 -0.68 8.27
CA SER A 257 -12.93 0.74 7.91
C SER A 257 -14.23 1.30 7.34
N SER A 258 -14.90 0.52 6.47
CA SER A 258 -16.20 0.93 5.91
C SER A 258 -17.31 0.94 6.96
N GLU A 259 -17.31 0.02 7.93
CA GLU A 259 -18.24 0.05 9.09
C GLU A 259 -18.01 1.28 9.95
N LEU A 260 -16.76 1.64 10.23
CA LEU A 260 -16.41 2.84 10.98
C LEU A 260 -16.77 4.13 10.22
N ALA A 261 -16.70 4.13 8.88
CA ALA A 261 -17.16 5.26 8.06
C ALA A 261 -18.68 5.52 8.23
N VAL A 262 -19.49 4.48 8.39
CA VAL A 262 -20.92 4.61 8.73
C VAL A 262 -21.07 5.25 10.11
N ALA A 263 -20.29 4.83 11.11
CA ALA A 263 -20.33 5.41 12.46
C ALA A 263 -19.90 6.89 12.46
N ILE A 264 -18.90 7.28 11.68
CA ILE A 264 -18.48 8.67 11.47
C ILE A 264 -19.64 9.50 10.89
N ALA A 265 -20.33 8.99 9.87
CA ALA A 265 -21.48 9.66 9.27
C ALA A 265 -22.65 9.84 10.26
N GLU A 266 -22.87 8.88 11.17
CA GLU A 266 -23.85 9.00 12.23
C GLU A 266 -23.49 10.11 13.24
N LEU A 267 -22.20 10.23 13.59
CA LEU A 267 -21.71 11.32 14.46
C LEU A 267 -21.84 12.68 13.76
N GLU A 268 -21.58 12.77 12.44
CA GLU A 268 -21.78 14.00 11.67
C GLU A 268 -23.25 14.45 11.70
N LYS A 269 -24.21 13.53 11.58
CA LYS A 269 -25.64 13.84 11.76
C LYS A 269 -25.93 14.36 13.17
N LYS A 270 -25.33 13.77 14.22
CA LYS A 270 -25.49 14.26 15.62
C LYS A 270 -24.91 15.66 15.78
N LYS A 271 -23.73 15.91 15.17
CA LYS A 271 -23.08 17.23 15.14
C LYS A 271 -23.94 18.26 14.40
N ALA A 272 -24.47 17.92 13.21
CA ALA A 272 -25.38 18.79 12.47
C ALA A 272 -26.69 19.08 13.25
N LYS A 273 -27.18 18.14 14.07
CA LYS A 273 -28.30 18.38 15.00
C LYS A 273 -27.94 19.35 16.10
N GLY A 274 -26.71 19.33 16.60
CA GLY A 274 -26.21 20.25 17.62
C GLY A 274 -26.26 21.71 17.17
N ALA A 275 -26.14 22.01 15.89
CA ALA A 275 -26.18 23.34 15.31
C ALA A 275 -27.57 24.06 15.50
N PHE A 276 -28.63 23.32 15.81
CA PHE A 276 -29.94 23.90 16.15
C PHE A 276 -30.03 24.38 17.60
N LEU A 277 -29.08 24.00 18.47
CA LEU A 277 -29.09 24.35 19.87
C LEU A 277 -28.39 25.70 20.09
N PRO A 278 -28.72 26.44 21.19
CA PRO A 278 -27.98 27.63 21.56
C PRO A 278 -26.50 27.33 21.79
N SER A 279 -25.62 28.30 21.52
CA SER A 279 -24.22 28.27 21.93
C SER A 279 -23.93 29.28 23.00
N LEU A 280 -23.00 28.95 23.91
CA LEU A 280 -22.52 29.80 25.00
C LEU A 280 -21.02 29.99 24.85
N SER A 281 -20.57 31.22 24.74
CA SER A 281 -19.16 31.58 24.72
C SER A 281 -18.82 32.61 25.77
N MET A 282 -17.59 32.52 26.28
CA MET A 282 -16.98 33.50 27.17
C MET A 282 -15.83 34.16 26.44
N ASN A 283 -15.78 35.49 26.50
CA ASN A 283 -14.67 36.27 25.97
C ASN A 283 -14.11 37.09 27.12
N ALA A 284 -12.78 37.15 27.22
CA ALA A 284 -12.09 38.03 28.17
C ALA A 284 -10.98 38.78 27.40
N GLY A 285 -10.78 40.02 27.75
CA GLY A 285 -9.78 40.86 27.07
C GLY A 285 -9.12 41.84 27.98
N LEU A 286 -7.84 42.07 27.74
CA LEU A 286 -7.08 43.20 28.27
C LEU A 286 -6.69 44.05 27.07
N GLY A 287 -6.94 45.35 27.13
CA GLY A 287 -6.64 46.26 26.03
C GLY A 287 -6.02 47.57 26.49
N THR A 288 -5.17 48.16 25.69
CA THR A 288 -4.67 49.53 25.86
C THR A 288 -4.27 50.07 24.51
N GLY A 289 -4.13 51.38 24.41
CA GLY A 289 -3.71 52.00 23.14
C GLY A 289 -3.18 53.43 23.34
N HIS A 290 -2.67 53.98 22.26
CA HIS A 290 -2.22 55.34 22.16
C HIS A 290 -2.61 55.94 20.81
N LEU A 291 -2.75 57.26 20.82
CA LEU A 291 -3.03 58.07 19.62
C LEU A 291 -2.14 59.28 19.59
N SER A 292 -1.53 59.61 18.46
CA SER A 292 -0.79 60.87 18.29
C SER A 292 -1.71 62.06 18.19
N GLY A 293 -1.18 63.27 18.51
CA GLY A 293 -1.95 64.52 18.45
C GLY A 293 -2.82 64.78 19.68
N THR A 294 -2.62 64.04 20.78
CA THR A 294 -3.20 64.30 22.09
C THR A 294 -2.19 64.96 23.00
N ASP A 295 -2.66 65.71 23.99
CA ASP A 295 -1.81 66.43 24.98
C ASP A 295 -1.18 65.47 26.02
N TYR A 296 -1.50 64.18 25.96
CA TYR A 296 -1.00 63.18 26.91
C TYR A 296 0.25 62.47 26.43
N ALA A 297 1.25 62.34 27.31
CA ALA A 297 2.43 61.52 27.05
C ALA A 297 2.06 60.07 26.80
N PHE A 298 2.84 59.37 25.97
CA PHE A 298 2.62 57.96 25.59
C PHE A 298 2.32 57.06 26.81
N GLY A 299 3.15 57.14 27.86
CA GLY A 299 2.95 56.31 29.09
C GLY A 299 1.63 56.57 29.80
N SER A 300 1.20 57.86 29.83
CA SER A 300 -0.10 58.23 30.41
C SER A 300 -1.25 57.71 29.57
N GLN A 301 -1.13 57.73 28.23
CA GLN A 301 -2.16 57.17 27.36
C GLN A 301 -2.33 55.66 27.57
N ILE A 302 -1.20 54.93 27.60
CA ILE A 302 -1.20 53.47 27.81
C ILE A 302 -1.90 53.12 29.14
N TRP A 303 -1.61 53.85 30.22
CA TRP A 303 -2.21 53.64 31.54
C TRP A 303 -3.69 54.01 31.57
N ASN A 304 -4.04 55.16 31.04
CA ASN A 304 -5.39 55.71 31.06
C ASN A 304 -6.36 54.97 30.10
N SER A 305 -5.82 54.35 29.02
CA SER A 305 -6.57 53.58 28.05
C SER A 305 -6.65 52.08 28.43
N PHE A 306 -5.93 51.67 29.50
CA PHE A 306 -5.97 50.28 29.96
C PHE A 306 -7.38 49.89 30.37
N ASN A 307 -7.86 48.81 29.84
CA ASN A 307 -9.17 48.28 30.10
C ASN A 307 -9.17 46.77 30.22
N GLU A 308 -10.05 46.25 31.04
CA GLU A 308 -10.32 44.84 31.23
C GLU A 308 -11.77 44.56 30.86
N SER A 309 -12.00 43.48 30.14
CA SER A 309 -13.35 43.11 29.76
C SER A 309 -13.56 41.60 29.93
N VAL A 310 -14.73 41.22 30.45
CA VAL A 310 -15.23 39.85 30.53
C VAL A 310 -16.66 39.84 30.03
N GLY A 311 -16.98 38.99 29.09
CA GLY A 311 -18.31 38.91 28.54
C GLY A 311 -18.76 37.46 28.33
N LEU A 312 -20.04 37.19 28.59
CA LEU A 312 -20.71 35.96 28.23
C LEU A 312 -21.68 36.25 27.09
N THR A 313 -21.60 35.43 26.03
CA THR A 313 -22.49 35.57 24.88
C THR A 313 -23.26 34.27 24.67
N ILE A 314 -24.60 34.36 24.71
CA ILE A 314 -25.50 33.27 24.33
C ILE A 314 -26.00 33.59 22.90
N SER A 315 -25.75 32.69 21.94
CA SER A 315 -26.26 32.82 20.60
C SER A 315 -27.34 31.76 20.37
N ILE A 316 -28.57 32.21 20.06
CA ILE A 316 -29.72 31.33 19.81
C ILE A 316 -30.10 31.44 18.35
N PRO A 317 -29.93 30.40 17.54
CA PRO A 317 -30.33 30.45 16.14
C PRO A 317 -31.84 30.35 15.98
N ILE A 318 -32.49 31.47 15.61
CA ILE A 318 -33.95 31.53 15.39
C ILE A 318 -34.29 31.16 13.94
N PHE A 319 -33.61 31.77 12.99
CA PHE A 319 -33.79 31.52 11.56
C PHE A 319 -32.46 31.58 10.85
N SER A 320 -32.09 30.49 10.15
CA SER A 320 -30.78 30.30 9.52
C SER A 320 -30.90 30.13 7.99
N ASN A 321 -31.87 30.70 7.35
CA ASN A 321 -32.11 30.57 5.91
C ASN A 321 -32.03 29.11 5.42
N ARG A 322 -32.60 28.18 6.23
CA ARG A 322 -32.58 26.73 5.99
C ARG A 322 -31.19 26.06 6.10
N GLN A 323 -30.11 26.78 6.40
CA GLN A 323 -28.74 26.26 6.43
C GLN A 323 -28.62 25.02 7.31
N TYR A 324 -29.05 25.09 8.58
CA TYR A 324 -28.93 23.96 9.52
C TYR A 324 -29.80 22.75 9.11
N LYS A 325 -31.03 23.03 8.61
CA LYS A 325 -31.92 21.95 8.10
C LYS A 325 -31.31 21.24 6.89
N THR A 326 -30.69 22.00 5.99
CA THR A 326 -30.00 21.43 4.84
C THR A 326 -28.77 20.60 5.24
N ALA A 327 -27.94 21.11 6.16
CA ALA A 327 -26.79 20.38 6.71
C ALA A 327 -27.22 19.06 7.38
N TYR A 328 -28.26 19.10 8.23
CA TYR A 328 -28.81 17.91 8.85
C TYR A 328 -29.33 16.88 7.84
N ASN A 329 -30.07 17.33 6.80
CA ASN A 329 -30.59 16.44 5.77
C ASN A 329 -29.45 15.83 4.93
N LYS A 330 -28.42 16.62 4.58
CA LYS A 330 -27.22 16.12 3.90
C LYS A 330 -26.49 15.07 4.73
N ALA A 331 -26.32 15.32 6.04
CA ALA A 331 -25.72 14.33 6.94
C ALA A 331 -26.57 13.05 7.04
N LYS A 332 -27.91 13.14 6.98
CA LYS A 332 -28.77 11.96 6.91
C LYS A 332 -28.54 11.16 5.62
N TYR A 333 -28.41 11.84 4.48
CA TYR A 333 -28.12 11.15 3.21
C TYR A 333 -26.71 10.56 3.19
N ALA A 334 -25.73 11.22 3.80
CA ALA A 334 -24.36 10.70 3.94
C ALA A 334 -24.31 9.33 4.65
N ILE A 335 -25.17 9.10 5.67
CA ILE A 335 -25.29 7.77 6.30
C ILE A 335 -25.72 6.72 5.28
N THR A 336 -26.74 7.03 4.46
CA THR A 336 -27.20 6.09 3.42
C THR A 336 -26.11 5.82 2.37
N THR A 337 -25.36 6.85 1.99
CA THR A 337 -24.23 6.72 1.08
C THR A 337 -23.15 5.80 1.68
N SER A 338 -22.74 6.02 2.93
CA SER A 338 -21.74 5.17 3.61
C SER A 338 -22.22 3.72 3.77
N GLN A 339 -23.52 3.50 4.02
CA GLN A 339 -24.11 2.15 4.06
C GLN A 339 -24.04 1.45 2.69
N LEU A 340 -24.30 2.18 1.61
CA LEU A 340 -24.19 1.65 0.24
C LEU A 340 -22.72 1.36 -0.12
N GLU A 341 -21.80 2.19 0.32
CA GLU A 341 -20.36 1.98 0.14
C GLU A 341 -19.88 0.74 0.90
N LEU A 342 -20.36 0.51 2.15
CA LEU A 342 -20.08 -0.72 2.88
C LEU A 342 -20.57 -1.96 2.10
N LEU A 343 -21.80 -1.93 1.60
CA LEU A 343 -22.33 -3.03 0.77
C LEU A 343 -21.50 -3.23 -0.50
N ASN A 344 -21.05 -2.15 -1.13
CA ASN A 344 -20.18 -2.22 -2.31
C ASN A 344 -18.83 -2.86 -1.97
N THR A 345 -18.19 -2.45 -0.87
CA THR A 345 -16.93 -3.03 -0.39
C THR A 345 -17.08 -4.53 -0.09
N GLN A 346 -18.20 -4.94 0.53
CA GLN A 346 -18.50 -6.36 0.77
C GLN A 346 -18.64 -7.15 -0.54
N LYS A 347 -19.30 -6.56 -1.57
CA LYS A 347 -19.43 -7.20 -2.88
C LYS A 347 -18.09 -7.29 -3.63
N GLN A 348 -17.25 -6.27 -3.54
CA GLN A 348 -15.91 -6.30 -4.11
C GLN A 348 -15.05 -7.38 -3.44
N LEU A 349 -15.11 -7.50 -2.11
CA LEU A 349 -14.43 -8.58 -1.40
C LEU A 349 -14.95 -9.95 -1.83
N LEU A 350 -16.28 -10.12 -1.97
CA LEU A 350 -16.86 -11.36 -2.47
C LEU A 350 -16.32 -11.70 -3.86
N GLN A 351 -16.35 -10.75 -4.80
CA GLN A 351 -15.83 -10.93 -6.16
C GLN A 351 -14.36 -11.34 -6.16
N THR A 352 -13.53 -10.70 -5.32
CA THR A 352 -12.11 -11.02 -5.22
C THR A 352 -11.89 -12.43 -4.67
N VAL A 353 -12.56 -12.79 -3.59
CA VAL A 353 -12.46 -14.13 -2.98
C VAL A 353 -12.96 -15.21 -3.94
N GLU A 354 -14.07 -14.97 -4.63
CA GLU A 354 -14.61 -15.90 -5.64
C GLU A 354 -13.64 -16.06 -6.82
N GLY A 355 -13.03 -14.97 -7.30
CA GLY A 355 -12.04 -15.01 -8.37
C GLY A 355 -10.84 -15.86 -7.98
N ILE A 356 -10.20 -15.56 -6.84
CA ILE A 356 -9.03 -16.32 -6.36
C ILE A 356 -9.39 -17.79 -6.09
N TYR A 357 -10.58 -18.06 -5.56
CA TYR A 357 -11.04 -19.44 -5.33
C TYR A 357 -11.21 -20.21 -6.64
N LEU A 358 -11.77 -19.56 -7.67
CA LEU A 358 -11.89 -20.14 -9.01
C LEU A 358 -10.51 -20.40 -9.62
N ASP A 359 -9.59 -19.45 -9.51
CA ASP A 359 -8.21 -19.62 -9.98
C ASP A 359 -7.51 -20.77 -9.27
N ALA A 360 -7.68 -20.89 -7.93
CA ALA A 360 -7.11 -21.99 -7.16
C ALA A 360 -7.64 -23.35 -7.60
N THR A 361 -8.96 -23.51 -7.70
CA THR A 361 -9.57 -24.79 -8.08
C THR A 361 -9.28 -25.17 -9.52
N SER A 362 -9.31 -24.19 -10.43
CA SER A 362 -9.00 -24.36 -11.85
C SER A 362 -7.53 -24.75 -12.06
N SER A 363 -6.60 -24.02 -11.45
CA SER A 363 -5.18 -24.30 -11.60
C SER A 363 -4.74 -25.62 -10.96
N GLN A 364 -5.34 -26.06 -9.83
CA GLN A 364 -5.11 -27.39 -9.28
C GLN A 364 -5.57 -28.51 -10.26
N THR A 365 -6.74 -28.34 -10.89
CA THR A 365 -7.23 -29.28 -11.90
C THR A 365 -6.35 -29.27 -13.14
N GLN A 366 -5.95 -28.09 -13.61
CA GLN A 366 -5.02 -27.94 -14.74
C GLN A 366 -3.65 -28.57 -14.45
N TYR A 367 -3.13 -28.40 -13.22
CA TYR A 367 -1.87 -29.02 -12.80
C TYR A 367 -1.92 -30.54 -12.89
N THR A 368 -2.99 -31.16 -12.40
CA THR A 368 -3.16 -32.62 -12.47
C THR A 368 -3.20 -33.09 -13.92
N SER A 369 -4.03 -32.46 -14.76
CA SER A 369 -4.14 -32.82 -16.18
C SER A 369 -2.85 -32.56 -16.98
N ALA A 370 -2.16 -31.44 -16.70
CA ALA A 370 -0.91 -31.10 -17.36
C ALA A 370 0.23 -32.03 -16.93
N THR A 371 0.25 -32.50 -15.68
CA THR A 371 1.23 -33.48 -15.18
C THR A 371 1.04 -34.83 -15.86
N GLU A 372 -0.19 -35.29 -16.00
CA GLU A 372 -0.51 -36.52 -16.75
C GLU A 372 -0.11 -36.38 -18.22
N ARG A 373 -0.50 -35.29 -18.89
CA ARG A 373 -0.12 -35.02 -20.28
C ARG A 373 1.40 -34.98 -20.45
N LEU A 374 2.12 -34.29 -19.57
CA LEU A 374 3.57 -34.19 -19.60
C LEU A 374 4.24 -35.57 -19.55
N SER A 375 3.71 -36.47 -18.73
CA SER A 375 4.23 -37.85 -18.63
C SER A 375 4.16 -38.59 -19.97
N TYR A 376 3.01 -38.56 -20.65
CA TYR A 376 2.82 -39.26 -21.92
C TYR A 376 3.61 -38.60 -23.09
N VAL A 377 3.58 -37.28 -23.14
CA VAL A 377 4.30 -36.53 -24.20
C VAL A 377 5.81 -36.68 -24.02
N LYS A 378 6.32 -36.75 -22.79
CA LYS A 378 7.74 -37.02 -22.52
C LYS A 378 8.16 -38.42 -23.04
N GLU A 379 7.33 -39.41 -22.77
CA GLU A 379 7.58 -40.80 -23.27
C GLU A 379 7.58 -40.83 -24.79
N SER A 380 6.58 -40.22 -25.45
CA SER A 380 6.51 -40.12 -26.92
C SER A 380 7.74 -39.43 -27.50
N TYR A 381 8.11 -38.27 -26.92
CA TYR A 381 9.29 -37.52 -27.35
C TYR A 381 10.59 -38.36 -27.24
N ASN A 382 10.80 -39.04 -26.12
CA ASN A 382 11.99 -39.90 -25.93
C ASN A 382 12.06 -41.02 -26.96
N LEU A 383 10.93 -41.66 -27.25
CA LEU A 383 10.89 -42.73 -28.31
C LEU A 383 11.15 -42.19 -29.70
N ILE A 384 10.60 -41.02 -30.04
CA ILE A 384 10.83 -40.38 -31.34
C ILE A 384 12.30 -39.91 -31.48
N ASP A 385 12.87 -39.35 -30.40
CA ASP A 385 14.29 -38.93 -30.41
C ASP A 385 15.25 -40.11 -30.60
N GLU A 386 14.99 -41.26 -29.97
CA GLU A 386 15.71 -42.49 -30.14
C GLU A 386 15.57 -43.02 -31.58
N GLN A 387 14.36 -43.09 -32.14
CA GLN A 387 14.10 -43.52 -33.50
C GLN A 387 14.72 -42.58 -34.53
N PHE A 388 14.73 -41.26 -34.27
CA PHE A 388 15.44 -40.29 -35.12
C PHE A 388 16.96 -40.55 -35.13
N SER A 389 17.53 -40.83 -33.94
CA SER A 389 18.96 -41.15 -33.84
C SER A 389 19.37 -42.40 -34.61
N LEU A 390 18.43 -43.33 -34.79
CA LEU A 390 18.60 -44.57 -35.60
C LEU A 390 18.25 -44.36 -37.11
N GLY A 391 17.82 -43.16 -37.50
CA GLY A 391 17.44 -42.85 -38.88
C GLY A 391 16.05 -43.41 -39.28
N MET A 392 15.22 -43.82 -38.31
CA MET A 392 13.89 -44.39 -38.53
C MET A 392 12.78 -43.33 -38.58
N LYS A 393 13.05 -42.12 -38.10
CA LYS A 393 12.14 -40.98 -38.10
C LYS A 393 12.76 -39.77 -38.75
N ASN A 394 11.92 -38.87 -39.28
CA ASN A 394 12.39 -37.65 -39.95
C ASN A 394 12.47 -36.46 -38.98
N THR A 395 13.14 -35.39 -39.40
CA THR A 395 13.35 -34.16 -38.63
C THR A 395 12.05 -33.48 -38.25
N LEU A 396 11.02 -33.50 -39.10
CA LEU A 396 9.72 -32.86 -38.80
C LEU A 396 8.99 -33.57 -37.66
N GLU A 397 9.01 -34.91 -37.64
CA GLU A 397 8.40 -35.68 -36.54
C GLU A 397 9.10 -35.39 -35.19
N LEU A 398 10.45 -35.33 -35.19
CA LEU A 398 11.24 -34.99 -34.02
C LEU A 398 10.90 -33.59 -33.49
N LEU A 399 10.91 -32.59 -34.37
CA LEU A 399 10.62 -31.19 -33.96
C LEU A 399 9.17 -31.02 -33.50
N THR A 400 8.21 -31.74 -34.09
CA THR A 400 6.83 -31.72 -33.67
C THR A 400 6.68 -32.23 -32.22
N GLU A 401 7.25 -33.42 -31.94
CA GLU A 401 7.16 -33.99 -30.58
C GLU A 401 7.97 -33.20 -29.55
N LYS A 402 9.11 -32.64 -29.94
CA LYS A 402 9.86 -31.71 -29.10
C LYS A 402 9.01 -30.50 -28.69
N ASN A 403 8.34 -29.88 -29.66
CA ASN A 403 7.47 -28.70 -29.37
C ASN A 403 6.28 -29.09 -28.50
N ASN A 404 5.68 -30.28 -28.71
CA ASN A 404 4.63 -30.80 -27.83
C ASN A 404 5.14 -30.99 -26.41
N TYR A 405 6.35 -31.52 -26.23
CA TYR A 405 6.96 -31.73 -24.93
C TYR A 405 7.26 -30.40 -24.20
N LEU A 406 7.84 -29.42 -24.90
CA LEU A 406 8.11 -28.10 -24.36
C LEU A 406 6.81 -27.38 -23.93
N THR A 407 5.77 -27.47 -24.77
CA THR A 407 4.45 -26.91 -24.45
C THR A 407 3.88 -27.54 -23.19
N ALA A 408 3.91 -28.88 -23.09
CA ALA A 408 3.42 -29.60 -21.92
C ALA A 408 4.21 -29.25 -20.64
N GLN A 409 5.52 -29.07 -20.73
CA GLN A 409 6.35 -28.60 -19.60
C GLN A 409 5.93 -27.21 -19.13
N GLN A 410 5.72 -26.26 -20.05
CA GLN A 410 5.33 -24.89 -19.72
C GLN A 410 3.92 -24.83 -19.13
N GLU A 411 2.96 -25.61 -19.66
CA GLU A 411 1.60 -25.72 -19.12
C GLU A 411 1.61 -26.26 -17.71
N GLN A 412 2.36 -27.32 -17.43
CA GLN A 412 2.47 -27.90 -16.10
C GLN A 412 3.14 -26.92 -15.12
N LEU A 413 4.21 -26.23 -15.55
CA LEU A 413 4.91 -25.24 -14.76
C LEU A 413 3.99 -24.05 -14.40
N GLN A 414 3.25 -23.53 -15.37
CA GLN A 414 2.31 -22.45 -15.19
C GLN A 414 1.20 -22.84 -14.20
N ALA A 415 0.57 -24.00 -14.40
CA ALA A 415 -0.47 -24.49 -13.52
C ALA A 415 0.02 -24.71 -12.08
N LYS A 416 1.25 -25.21 -11.91
CA LYS A 416 1.92 -25.39 -10.61
C LYS A 416 1.99 -24.07 -9.84
N TYR A 417 2.59 -23.03 -10.42
CA TYR A 417 2.79 -21.75 -9.72
C TYR A 417 1.50 -20.94 -9.56
N MET A 418 0.55 -21.06 -10.48
CA MET A 418 -0.78 -20.46 -10.33
C MET A 418 -1.55 -21.09 -9.17
N ALA A 419 -1.51 -22.42 -9.02
CA ALA A 419 -2.16 -23.09 -7.89
C ALA A 419 -1.55 -22.66 -6.55
N LEU A 420 -0.23 -22.66 -6.44
CA LEU A 420 0.48 -22.22 -5.24
C LEU A 420 0.16 -20.76 -4.89
N MET A 421 0.25 -19.86 -5.86
CA MET A 421 -0.04 -18.44 -5.68
C MET A 421 -1.47 -18.23 -5.18
N SER A 422 -2.46 -18.85 -5.83
CA SER A 422 -3.88 -18.68 -5.46
C SER A 422 -4.19 -19.20 -4.06
N VAL A 423 -3.58 -20.32 -3.64
CA VAL A 423 -3.71 -20.85 -2.27
C VAL A 423 -3.12 -19.85 -1.26
N GLN A 424 -1.94 -19.29 -1.51
CA GLN A 424 -1.33 -18.30 -0.61
C GLN A 424 -2.15 -17.02 -0.54
N LEU A 425 -2.69 -16.53 -1.65
CA LEU A 425 -3.58 -15.37 -1.66
C LEU A 425 -4.84 -15.62 -0.82
N LEU A 426 -5.48 -16.81 -0.93
CA LEU A 426 -6.61 -17.17 -0.07
C LEU A 426 -6.23 -17.20 1.42
N ASN A 427 -4.99 -17.55 1.77
CA ASN A 427 -4.50 -17.48 3.15
C ASN A 427 -4.39 -16.02 3.64
N VAL A 428 -3.89 -15.10 2.82
CA VAL A 428 -3.84 -13.66 3.17
C VAL A 428 -5.23 -13.12 3.46
N TYR A 429 -6.22 -13.39 2.60
CA TYR A 429 -7.61 -12.96 2.82
C TYR A 429 -8.28 -13.59 4.05
N GLN A 430 -7.72 -14.66 4.60
CA GLN A 430 -8.15 -15.26 5.87
C GLN A 430 -7.27 -14.88 7.06
N LYS A 431 -6.27 -14.02 6.87
CA LYS A 431 -5.23 -13.67 7.87
C LYS A 431 -4.52 -14.91 8.43
N LYS A 432 -4.38 -15.96 7.63
CA LYS A 432 -3.59 -17.13 7.97
C LYS A 432 -2.11 -16.88 7.67
N PRO A 433 -1.21 -17.45 8.46
CA PRO A 433 0.22 -17.34 8.16
C PRO A 433 0.52 -17.95 6.78
N VAL A 434 1.42 -17.29 6.05
CA VAL A 434 1.99 -17.85 4.82
C VAL A 434 2.80 -19.10 5.22
N ALA A 435 2.67 -20.18 4.43
CA ALA A 435 3.33 -21.44 4.74
C ALA A 435 4.85 -21.25 4.80
N GLU A 436 5.50 -21.87 5.81
CA GLU A 436 6.93 -21.71 6.08
C GLU A 436 7.84 -22.36 5.03
N ASN A 437 7.28 -23.18 4.15
CA ASN A 437 8.04 -23.99 3.18
C ASN A 437 8.41 -23.22 1.89
N TYR A 438 8.17 -21.90 1.83
CA TYR A 438 8.45 -21.07 0.65
C TYR A 438 9.59 -20.09 0.86
#